data_4d4bd8c2a34e9094e1976f9593b73349
#
_entry.id   4d4bd8c2a34e9094e1976f9593b73349
#
_cell.length_a   1.000
_cell.length_b   1.000
_cell.length_c   1.000
_cell.angle_alpha   90.00
_cell.angle_beta   90.00
_cell.angle_gamma   90.00
#
_symmetry.space_group_name_H-M   'P 1'
#
loop_
_entity.id
_entity.type
_entity.pdbx_description
1 polymer ?
#
loop_
_entity_poly.entity_id
_entity_poly.type
_entity_poly.pdbx_seq_one_letter_code
_entity_poly.pdbx_strand_id
1 'polypeptide(L)'
;MQRAGEEHPGTMAAVLGLSPAVIDEVCREASAAGVVQPANYNSPGQIVISGSVAGVHKGMEIAKARGARLVKELVVSGAFHSALMASAQEGLKEGLDRTTFRDARSPVYANVTAEPVRRAEEIRGLLYRQLTSPVRWEESVHNMVRDGLTGCTEIGPGKVLQGLIKRIAPQVATGGVESWRDAAQALSAAGRERTEGTGT
;
A
#
# COMPACT_ATOMS: atom_id res chain seq x y z
N MET A 1 -13.44 -7.37 -5.55
CA MET A 1 -13.39 -6.43 -4.41
C MET A 1 -14.72 -5.71 -4.22
N GLN A 2 -15.33 -5.07 -5.25
CA GLN A 2 -16.64 -4.40 -5.11
C GLN A 2 -17.71 -5.37 -4.56
N ARG A 3 -17.94 -6.54 -5.20
CA ARG A 3 -18.88 -7.55 -4.71
C ARG A 3 -18.62 -7.97 -3.26
N ALA A 4 -17.38 -8.18 -2.86
CA ALA A 4 -17.04 -8.53 -1.48
C ALA A 4 -17.40 -7.41 -0.49
N GLY A 5 -17.29 -6.15 -0.90
CA GLY A 5 -17.75 -5.00 -0.09
C GLY A 5 -19.27 -4.90 0.00
N GLU A 6 -19.99 -5.34 -1.02
CA GLU A 6 -21.47 -5.43 -1.01
C GLU A 6 -21.96 -6.59 -0.14
N GLU A 7 -21.28 -7.75 -0.20
CA GLU A 7 -21.58 -8.95 0.60
C GLU A 7 -21.21 -8.75 2.09
N HIS A 8 -20.11 -8.08 2.35
CA HIS A 8 -19.59 -7.80 3.69
C HIS A 8 -19.32 -6.30 3.87
N PRO A 9 -20.35 -5.50 4.21
CA PRO A 9 -20.20 -4.08 4.40
C PRO A 9 -19.13 -3.75 5.44
N GLY A 10 -18.20 -2.88 5.07
CA GLY A 10 -17.12 -2.44 5.93
C GLY A 10 -16.58 -1.08 5.51
N THR A 11 -15.69 -0.56 6.32
CA THR A 11 -15.09 0.75 6.11
C THR A 11 -13.61 0.74 6.49
N MET A 12 -12.95 1.86 6.29
CA MET A 12 -11.55 2.10 6.65
C MET A 12 -11.41 3.45 7.34
N ALA A 13 -10.42 3.59 8.20
CA ALA A 13 -10.12 4.88 8.83
C ALA A 13 -8.61 5.13 8.90
N ALA A 14 -8.21 6.35 8.57
CA ALA A 14 -6.83 6.81 8.75
C ALA A 14 -6.63 7.28 10.19
N VAL A 15 -5.55 6.81 10.81
CA VAL A 15 -5.12 7.17 12.15
C VAL A 15 -3.72 7.75 12.07
N LEU A 16 -3.52 8.96 12.61
CA LEU A 16 -2.25 9.67 12.61
C LEU A 16 -1.77 9.90 14.04
N GLY A 17 -0.48 9.68 14.25
CA GLY A 17 0.21 10.03 15.49
C GLY A 17 0.34 8.88 16.50
N LEU A 18 -0.07 7.66 16.14
CA LEU A 18 0.15 6.48 16.98
C LEU A 18 1.19 5.54 16.32
N SER A 19 1.93 4.80 17.15
CA SER A 19 2.87 3.79 16.69
C SER A 19 2.15 2.51 16.22
N PRO A 20 2.78 1.67 15.38
CA PRO A 20 2.22 0.38 14.97
C PRO A 20 1.76 -0.49 16.15
N ALA A 21 2.58 -0.60 17.21
CA ALA A 21 2.25 -1.38 18.40
C ALA A 21 0.96 -0.90 19.10
N VAL A 22 0.77 0.43 19.20
CA VAL A 22 -0.45 1.01 19.77
C VAL A 22 -1.66 0.75 18.88
N ILE A 23 -1.49 0.79 17.55
CA ILE A 23 -2.57 0.47 16.61
C ILE A 23 -2.97 -1.01 16.70
N ASP A 24 -2.01 -1.91 16.87
CA ASP A 24 -2.30 -3.34 17.07
C ASP A 24 -3.14 -3.57 18.34
N GLU A 25 -2.82 -2.86 19.44
CA GLU A 25 -3.62 -2.87 20.67
C GLU A 25 -5.02 -2.30 20.44
N VAL A 26 -5.12 -1.16 19.72
CA VAL A 26 -6.41 -0.53 19.35
C VAL A 26 -7.28 -1.52 18.59
N CYS A 27 -6.74 -2.18 17.59
CA CYS A 27 -7.48 -3.16 16.79
C CYS A 27 -7.89 -4.38 17.62
N ARG A 28 -7.00 -4.88 18.48
CA ARG A 28 -7.29 -6.01 19.37
C ARG A 28 -8.40 -5.67 20.37
N GLU A 29 -8.41 -4.50 20.94
CA GLU A 29 -9.45 -4.02 21.87
C GLU A 29 -10.77 -3.78 21.13
N ALA A 30 -10.73 -3.17 19.94
CA ALA A 30 -11.89 -2.88 19.11
C ALA A 30 -12.54 -4.14 18.52
N SER A 31 -11.81 -5.26 18.44
CA SER A 31 -12.31 -6.52 17.86
C SER A 31 -13.52 -7.11 18.59
N ALA A 32 -13.75 -6.70 19.83
CA ALA A 32 -14.97 -7.02 20.59
C ALA A 32 -16.26 -6.48 19.94
N ALA A 33 -16.14 -5.38 19.13
CA ALA A 33 -17.26 -4.78 18.40
C ALA A 33 -17.40 -5.31 16.96
N GLY A 34 -16.39 -5.96 16.43
CA GLY A 34 -16.39 -6.52 15.07
C GLY A 34 -14.99 -6.63 14.48
N VAL A 35 -14.90 -7.17 13.27
CA VAL A 35 -13.62 -7.31 12.57
C VAL A 35 -12.95 -5.95 12.39
N VAL A 36 -11.72 -5.80 12.83
CA VAL A 36 -10.88 -4.63 12.58
C VAL A 36 -9.40 -5.02 12.67
N GLN A 37 -8.60 -4.52 11.73
CA GLN A 37 -7.17 -4.80 11.67
C GLN A 37 -6.42 -3.64 10.99
N PRO A 38 -5.10 -3.51 11.19
CA PRO A 38 -4.28 -2.63 10.38
C PRO A 38 -4.33 -3.06 8.92
N ALA A 39 -4.50 -2.09 8.01
CA ALA A 39 -4.63 -2.32 6.57
C ALA A 39 -3.49 -1.67 5.75
N ASN A 40 -3.01 -0.50 6.17
CA ASN A 40 -1.89 0.18 5.51
C ASN A 40 -0.97 0.81 6.55
N TYR A 41 0.31 0.50 6.47
CA TYR A 41 1.40 1.21 7.13
C TYR A 41 2.01 2.16 6.10
N ASN A 42 1.49 3.40 6.04
CA ASN A 42 1.78 4.33 4.95
C ASN A 42 3.06 5.13 5.14
N SER A 43 3.31 5.62 6.36
CA SER A 43 4.52 6.36 6.74
C SER A 43 4.58 6.46 8.27
N PRO A 44 5.70 6.91 8.86
CA PRO A 44 5.81 7.05 10.31
C PRO A 44 4.60 7.72 10.95
N GLY A 45 3.90 6.99 11.80
CA GLY A 45 2.70 7.44 12.49
C GLY A 45 1.46 7.65 11.60
N GLN A 46 1.43 7.16 10.36
CA GLN A 46 0.26 7.18 9.49
C GLN A 46 -0.16 5.76 9.13
N ILE A 47 -1.17 5.26 9.80
CA ILE A 47 -1.69 3.89 9.65
C ILE A 47 -3.18 3.96 9.32
N VAL A 48 -3.64 3.04 8.47
CA VAL A 48 -5.06 2.86 8.15
C VAL A 48 -5.52 1.56 8.78
N ILE A 49 -6.66 1.60 9.47
CA ILE A 49 -7.38 0.43 9.97
C ILE A 49 -8.56 0.12 9.06
N SER A 50 -8.92 -1.16 8.93
CA SER A 50 -9.96 -1.66 8.03
C SER A 50 -10.73 -2.79 8.69
N GLY A 51 -12.03 -2.88 8.42
CA GLY A 51 -12.87 -3.93 8.97
C GLY A 51 -14.35 -3.63 8.85
N SER A 52 -15.17 -4.29 9.68
CA SER A 52 -16.59 -4.01 9.78
C SER A 52 -16.81 -2.56 10.27
N VAL A 53 -17.94 -1.96 9.88
CA VAL A 53 -18.27 -0.59 10.28
C VAL A 53 -18.18 -0.43 11.81
N ALA A 54 -18.79 -1.36 12.58
CA ALA A 54 -18.76 -1.32 14.04
C ALA A 54 -17.34 -1.46 14.61
N GLY A 55 -16.52 -2.40 14.06
CA GLY A 55 -15.14 -2.61 14.49
C GLY A 55 -14.27 -1.38 14.23
N VAL A 56 -14.36 -0.80 13.02
CA VAL A 56 -13.58 0.40 12.65
C VAL A 56 -14.01 1.61 13.49
N HIS A 57 -15.31 1.86 13.66
CA HIS A 57 -15.79 2.96 14.49
C HIS A 57 -15.31 2.82 15.93
N LYS A 58 -15.36 1.60 16.50
CA LYS A 58 -14.79 1.35 17.85
C LYS A 58 -13.29 1.59 17.88
N GLY A 59 -12.56 1.15 16.86
CA GLY A 59 -11.13 1.44 16.72
C GLY A 59 -10.82 2.94 16.64
N MET A 60 -11.66 3.71 15.93
CA MET A 60 -11.53 5.17 15.88
C MET A 60 -11.73 5.84 17.24
N GLU A 61 -12.70 5.39 18.03
CA GLU A 61 -12.92 5.90 19.41
C GLU A 61 -11.71 5.62 20.29
N ILE A 62 -11.23 4.36 20.30
CA ILE A 62 -10.08 3.96 21.12
C ILE A 62 -8.82 4.71 20.68
N ALA A 63 -8.58 4.84 19.36
CA ALA A 63 -7.42 5.57 18.84
C ALA A 63 -7.42 7.04 19.29
N LYS A 64 -8.58 7.71 19.29
CA LYS A 64 -8.72 9.08 19.84
C LYS A 64 -8.40 9.11 21.32
N ALA A 65 -8.93 8.18 22.11
CA ALA A 65 -8.67 8.09 23.54
C ALA A 65 -7.19 7.80 23.86
N ARG A 66 -6.48 7.10 22.96
CA ARG A 66 -5.03 6.82 23.03
C ARG A 66 -4.16 7.99 22.54
N GLY A 67 -4.76 9.14 22.19
CA GLY A 67 -4.03 10.35 21.81
C GLY A 67 -3.66 10.44 20.32
N ALA A 68 -4.37 9.75 19.44
CA ALA A 68 -4.21 9.95 18.01
C ALA A 68 -4.42 11.42 17.63
N ARG A 69 -3.47 11.99 16.88
CA ARG A 69 -3.52 13.40 16.46
C ARG A 69 -4.67 13.67 15.48
N LEU A 70 -4.99 12.69 14.64
CA LEU A 70 -6.10 12.72 13.69
C LEU A 70 -6.65 11.30 13.51
N VAL A 71 -7.97 11.19 13.50
CA VAL A 71 -8.69 9.96 13.13
C VAL A 71 -9.78 10.33 12.17
N LYS A 72 -9.72 9.82 10.95
CA LYS A 72 -10.66 10.17 9.88
C LYS A 72 -11.14 8.91 9.15
N GLU A 73 -12.45 8.73 9.08
CA GLU A 73 -13.05 7.72 8.23
C GLU A 73 -12.81 8.03 6.74
N LEU A 74 -12.52 6.99 5.96
CA LEU A 74 -12.23 7.11 4.53
C LEU A 74 -13.49 6.81 3.73
N VAL A 75 -13.66 7.51 2.59
CA VAL A 75 -14.73 7.22 1.64
C VAL A 75 -14.26 6.07 0.75
N VAL A 76 -14.66 4.85 1.11
CA VAL A 76 -14.28 3.61 0.41
C VAL A 76 -15.49 2.71 0.24
N SER A 77 -15.46 1.80 -0.74
CA SER A 77 -16.54 0.86 -1.04
C SER A 77 -16.43 -0.47 -0.29
N GLY A 78 -15.52 -0.61 0.68
CA GLY A 78 -15.34 -1.87 1.43
C GLY A 78 -14.12 -1.85 2.35
N ALA A 79 -14.02 -2.91 3.14
CA ALA A 79 -12.93 -3.12 4.10
C ALA A 79 -11.70 -3.75 3.43
N PHE A 80 -11.03 -3.00 2.53
CA PHE A 80 -9.86 -3.50 1.82
C PHE A 80 -8.72 -3.89 2.77
N HIS A 81 -7.94 -4.87 2.35
CA HIS A 81 -6.82 -5.41 3.14
C HIS A 81 -7.23 -5.97 4.51
N SER A 82 -8.46 -6.46 4.63
CA SER A 82 -8.98 -7.12 5.84
C SER A 82 -9.54 -8.51 5.54
N ALA A 83 -9.81 -9.27 6.59
CA ALA A 83 -10.42 -10.59 6.47
C ALA A 83 -11.79 -10.59 5.74
N LEU A 84 -12.49 -9.44 5.71
CA LEU A 84 -13.77 -9.29 5.00
C LEU A 84 -13.62 -9.35 3.46
N MET A 85 -12.39 -9.28 2.94
CA MET A 85 -12.11 -9.45 1.50
C MET A 85 -11.88 -10.93 1.10
N ALA A 86 -12.03 -11.89 2.01
CA ALA A 86 -11.76 -13.29 1.73
C ALA A 86 -12.61 -13.86 0.57
N SER A 87 -13.88 -13.45 0.45
CA SER A 87 -14.75 -13.88 -0.67
C SER A 87 -14.22 -13.42 -2.05
N ALA A 88 -13.46 -12.33 -2.10
CA ALA A 88 -12.83 -11.88 -3.34
C ALA A 88 -11.57 -12.67 -3.72
N GLN A 89 -10.97 -13.42 -2.79
CA GLN A 89 -9.75 -14.19 -3.06
C GLN A 89 -9.99 -15.33 -4.06
N GLU A 90 -11.15 -15.99 -4.01
CA GLU A 90 -11.46 -17.08 -4.94
C GLU A 90 -11.54 -16.58 -6.38
N GLY A 91 -12.26 -15.47 -6.63
CA GLY A 91 -12.33 -14.88 -7.95
C GLY A 91 -10.98 -14.35 -8.45
N LEU A 92 -10.14 -13.81 -7.55
CA LEU A 92 -8.77 -13.43 -7.89
C LEU A 92 -7.93 -14.67 -8.22
N LYS A 93 -8.04 -15.74 -7.43
CA LYS A 93 -7.33 -16.99 -7.65
C LYS A 93 -7.59 -17.55 -9.06
N GLU A 94 -8.86 -17.60 -9.47
CA GLU A 94 -9.22 -18.02 -10.82
C GLU A 94 -8.56 -17.17 -11.92
N GLY A 95 -8.49 -15.84 -11.72
CA GLY A 95 -7.81 -14.92 -12.63
C GLY A 95 -6.30 -15.17 -12.68
N LEU A 96 -5.68 -15.35 -11.51
CA LEU A 96 -4.25 -15.64 -11.39
C LEU A 96 -3.88 -17.00 -12.03
N ASP A 97 -4.74 -18.02 -11.85
CA ASP A 97 -4.50 -19.36 -12.41
C ASP A 97 -4.59 -19.38 -13.93
N ARG A 98 -5.38 -18.49 -14.54
CA ARG A 98 -5.48 -18.31 -16.00
C ARG A 98 -4.41 -17.40 -16.58
N THR A 99 -3.64 -16.71 -15.74
CA THR A 99 -2.62 -15.75 -16.18
C THR A 99 -1.25 -16.40 -16.23
N THR A 100 -0.56 -16.24 -17.33
CA THR A 100 0.83 -16.68 -17.45
C THR A 100 1.74 -15.69 -16.76
N PHE A 101 2.37 -16.11 -15.68
CA PHE A 101 3.41 -15.34 -14.99
C PHE A 101 4.78 -15.70 -15.54
N ARG A 102 5.68 -14.73 -15.55
CA ARG A 102 7.10 -14.91 -15.86
C ARG A 102 7.92 -14.27 -14.76
N ASP A 103 9.14 -14.75 -14.57
CA ASP A 103 10.07 -14.15 -13.62
C ASP A 103 10.32 -12.68 -13.97
N ALA A 104 10.32 -11.84 -12.94
CA ALA A 104 10.48 -10.41 -13.11
C ALA A 104 11.93 -10.05 -13.46
N ARG A 105 12.13 -9.22 -14.48
CA ARG A 105 13.47 -8.72 -14.87
C ARG A 105 14.10 -7.85 -13.80
N SER A 106 13.27 -7.09 -13.09
CA SER A 106 13.66 -6.25 -11.95
C SER A 106 12.97 -6.74 -10.68
N PRO A 107 13.52 -6.53 -9.47
CA PRO A 107 12.85 -6.90 -8.25
C PRO A 107 11.52 -6.15 -8.11
N VAL A 108 10.49 -6.85 -7.64
CA VAL A 108 9.19 -6.30 -7.28
C VAL A 108 9.08 -6.34 -5.76
N TYR A 109 8.93 -5.20 -5.11
CA TYR A 109 8.70 -5.16 -3.67
C TYR A 109 7.21 -5.40 -3.40
N ALA A 110 6.92 -6.56 -2.81
CA ALA A 110 5.54 -6.97 -2.55
C ALA A 110 5.03 -6.35 -1.25
N ASN A 111 3.88 -5.67 -1.30
CA ASN A 111 3.30 -5.01 -0.12
C ASN A 111 3.04 -5.95 1.07
N VAL A 112 2.79 -7.24 0.82
CA VAL A 112 2.54 -8.25 1.88
C VAL A 112 3.78 -8.52 2.73
N THR A 113 4.94 -8.58 2.10
CA THR A 113 6.20 -8.95 2.75
C THR A 113 7.14 -7.77 2.94
N ALA A 114 6.92 -6.68 2.21
CA ALA A 114 7.83 -5.55 2.05
C ALA A 114 9.20 -5.93 1.43
N GLU A 115 9.37 -7.16 0.96
CA GLU A 115 10.62 -7.70 0.44
C GLU A 115 10.61 -7.83 -1.09
N PRO A 116 11.81 -7.77 -1.73
CA PRO A 116 11.93 -7.95 -3.18
C PRO A 116 11.67 -9.41 -3.57
N VAL A 117 10.90 -9.60 -4.64
CA VAL A 117 10.59 -10.88 -5.24
C VAL A 117 10.81 -10.82 -6.75
N ARG A 118 11.23 -11.94 -7.36
CA ARG A 118 11.41 -12.07 -8.81
C ARG A 118 10.71 -13.28 -9.40
N ARG A 119 10.54 -14.36 -8.63
CA ARG A 119 10.00 -15.62 -9.14
C ARG A 119 8.51 -15.49 -9.40
N ALA A 120 8.08 -15.91 -10.59
CA ALA A 120 6.69 -15.84 -11.06
C ALA A 120 5.71 -16.50 -10.09
N GLU A 121 6.02 -17.69 -9.60
CA GLU A 121 5.17 -18.44 -8.68
C GLU A 121 5.00 -17.72 -7.33
N GLU A 122 6.09 -17.15 -6.81
CA GLU A 122 6.09 -16.40 -5.57
C GLU A 122 5.27 -15.10 -5.71
N ILE A 123 5.45 -14.36 -6.82
CA ILE A 123 4.67 -13.16 -7.14
C ILE A 123 3.18 -13.50 -7.17
N ARG A 124 2.80 -14.61 -7.84
CA ARG A 124 1.40 -15.07 -7.90
C ARG A 124 0.82 -15.33 -6.51
N GLY A 125 1.56 -16.02 -5.65
CA GLY A 125 1.15 -16.31 -4.27
C GLY A 125 1.00 -15.05 -3.42
N LEU A 126 1.89 -14.08 -3.58
CA LEU A 126 1.84 -12.79 -2.86
C LEU A 126 0.66 -11.92 -3.32
N LEU A 127 0.33 -11.90 -4.62
CA LEU A 127 -0.85 -11.21 -5.14
C LEU A 127 -2.15 -11.78 -4.54
N TYR A 128 -2.27 -13.11 -4.44
CA TYR A 128 -3.41 -13.75 -3.80
C TYR A 128 -3.54 -13.32 -2.33
N ARG A 129 -2.45 -13.34 -1.59
CA ARG A 129 -2.42 -12.97 -0.16
C ARG A 129 -2.74 -11.50 0.09
N GLN A 130 -2.44 -10.61 -0.87
CA GLN A 130 -2.57 -9.16 -0.69
C GLN A 130 -3.98 -8.69 -0.40
N LEU A 131 -5.02 -9.40 -0.87
CA LEU A 131 -6.41 -9.00 -0.66
C LEU A 131 -6.80 -8.91 0.82
N THR A 132 -6.25 -9.78 1.65
CA THR A 132 -6.57 -9.87 3.08
C THR A 132 -5.40 -9.45 3.97
N SER A 133 -4.27 -9.05 3.38
CA SER A 133 -3.04 -8.68 4.10
C SER A 133 -2.79 -7.16 4.02
N PRO A 134 -2.15 -6.59 5.03
CA PRO A 134 -1.84 -5.17 5.04
C PRO A 134 -0.85 -4.78 3.94
N VAL A 135 -0.90 -3.51 3.55
CA VAL A 135 0.09 -2.84 2.72
C VAL A 135 1.21 -2.32 3.63
N ARG A 136 2.39 -2.88 3.56
CA ARG A 136 3.58 -2.52 4.35
C ARG A 136 4.44 -1.51 3.58
N TRP A 137 3.85 -0.37 3.20
CA TRP A 137 4.50 0.61 2.33
C TRP A 137 5.74 1.24 2.95
N GLU A 138 5.64 1.70 4.20
CA GLU A 138 6.77 2.29 4.93
C GLU A 138 7.97 1.35 4.95
N GLU A 139 7.75 0.09 5.30
CA GLU A 139 8.79 -0.91 5.34
C GLU A 139 9.35 -1.24 3.95
N SER A 140 8.48 -1.31 2.93
CA SER A 140 8.91 -1.49 1.53
C SER A 140 9.87 -0.38 1.10
N VAL A 141 9.57 0.88 1.44
CA VAL A 141 10.45 2.02 1.12
C VAL A 141 11.78 1.91 1.88
N HIS A 142 11.76 1.55 3.17
CA HIS A 142 13.00 1.35 3.93
C HIS A 142 13.87 0.24 3.33
N ASN A 143 13.26 -0.87 2.92
CA ASN A 143 13.97 -1.98 2.28
C ASN A 143 14.53 -1.58 0.91
N MET A 144 13.76 -0.86 0.09
CA MET A 144 14.27 -0.31 -1.18
C MET A 144 15.47 0.63 -0.98
N VAL A 145 15.43 1.49 0.04
CA VAL A 145 16.56 2.38 0.38
C VAL A 145 17.78 1.60 0.85
N ARG A 146 17.59 0.60 1.72
CA ARG A 146 18.66 -0.33 2.13
C ARG A 146 19.31 -1.01 0.92
N ASP A 147 18.51 -1.35 -0.09
CA ASP A 147 18.94 -2.02 -1.31
C ASP A 147 19.42 -1.05 -2.41
N GLY A 148 19.61 0.24 -2.06
CA GLY A 148 20.27 1.24 -2.90
C GLY A 148 19.35 2.17 -3.69
N LEU A 149 18.06 2.30 -3.33
CA LEU A 149 17.16 3.26 -3.98
C LEU A 149 17.59 4.70 -3.72
N THR A 150 17.92 5.43 -4.77
CA THR A 150 18.26 6.87 -4.73
C THR A 150 17.18 7.76 -5.35
N GLY A 151 16.34 7.21 -6.19
CA GLY A 151 15.26 7.94 -6.86
C GLY A 151 14.14 7.03 -7.32
N CYS A 152 12.92 7.58 -7.43
CA CYS A 152 11.74 6.86 -7.89
C CYS A 152 10.79 7.77 -8.67
N THR A 153 9.96 7.16 -9.51
CA THR A 153 8.93 7.84 -10.28
C THR A 153 7.57 7.21 -9.99
N GLU A 154 6.64 8.01 -9.48
CA GLU A 154 5.24 7.60 -9.35
C GLU A 154 4.57 7.65 -10.72
N ILE A 155 4.01 6.52 -11.16
CA ILE A 155 3.30 6.42 -12.44
C ILE A 155 1.80 6.29 -12.14
N GLY A 156 1.03 7.33 -12.49
CA GLY A 156 -0.39 7.40 -12.25
C GLY A 156 -0.84 8.80 -11.81
N PRO A 157 -2.16 9.02 -11.65
CA PRO A 157 -2.69 10.32 -11.29
C PRO A 157 -2.37 10.68 -9.83
N GLY A 158 -1.95 11.92 -9.60
CA GLY A 158 -1.66 12.46 -8.28
C GLY A 158 -0.23 12.27 -7.81
N LYS A 159 0.02 12.62 -6.54
CA LYS A 159 1.37 12.70 -5.92
C LYS A 159 1.39 12.09 -4.51
N VAL A 160 0.56 11.06 -4.29
CA VAL A 160 0.38 10.49 -2.95
C VAL A 160 1.64 9.72 -2.53
N LEU A 161 2.16 8.85 -3.40
CA LEU A 161 3.33 8.04 -3.07
C LEU A 161 4.59 8.90 -2.95
N GLN A 162 4.75 9.92 -3.78
CA GLN A 162 5.83 10.91 -3.63
C GLN A 162 5.79 11.58 -2.25
N GLY A 163 4.59 11.97 -1.79
CA GLY A 163 4.40 12.56 -0.47
C GLY A 163 4.72 11.60 0.68
N LEU A 164 4.40 10.32 0.54
CA LEU A 164 4.75 9.28 1.51
C LEU A 164 6.26 9.04 1.54
N ILE A 165 6.90 8.88 0.37
CA ILE A 165 8.35 8.66 0.29
C ILE A 165 9.13 9.82 0.90
N LYS A 166 8.74 11.07 0.66
CA LYS A 166 9.37 12.24 1.29
C LYS A 166 9.32 12.22 2.83
N ARG A 167 8.30 11.60 3.42
CA ARG A 167 8.19 11.46 4.88
C ARG A 167 9.01 10.28 5.41
N ILE A 168 9.12 9.19 4.64
CA ILE A 168 9.84 7.98 5.03
C ILE A 168 11.34 8.13 4.79
N ALA A 169 11.72 8.63 3.61
CA ALA A 169 13.08 8.69 3.12
C ALA A 169 13.30 10.01 2.33
N PRO A 170 13.45 11.16 3.03
CA PRO A 170 13.55 12.48 2.38
C PRO A 170 14.75 12.64 1.45
N GLN A 171 15.76 11.77 1.58
CA GLN A 171 16.94 11.74 0.70
C GLN A 171 16.66 11.12 -0.68
N VAL A 172 15.55 10.40 -0.86
CA VAL A 172 15.19 9.78 -2.14
C VAL A 172 14.57 10.82 -3.07
N ALA A 173 15.14 10.99 -4.26
CA ALA A 173 14.57 11.86 -5.28
C ALA A 173 13.22 11.30 -5.75
N THR A 174 12.19 12.14 -5.86
CA THR A 174 10.85 11.72 -6.29
C THR A 174 10.38 12.50 -7.49
N GLY A 175 9.85 11.81 -8.49
CA GLY A 175 9.19 12.37 -9.66
C GLY A 175 7.83 11.73 -9.90
N GLY A 176 7.04 12.24 -10.84
CA GLY A 176 5.75 11.68 -11.20
C GLY A 176 5.46 11.82 -12.70
N VAL A 177 4.69 10.87 -13.22
CA VAL A 177 4.19 10.82 -14.60
C VAL A 177 2.71 10.50 -14.53
N GLU A 178 1.88 11.52 -14.80
CA GLU A 178 0.42 11.40 -14.66
C GLU A 178 -0.29 11.07 -15.98
N SER A 179 0.38 11.33 -17.11
CA SER A 179 -0.17 11.13 -18.45
C SER A 179 0.86 10.55 -19.42
N TRP A 180 0.37 10.02 -20.56
CA TRP A 180 1.23 9.59 -21.66
C TRP A 180 2.12 10.74 -22.20
N ARG A 181 1.62 11.98 -22.18
CA ARG A 181 2.37 13.16 -22.59
C ARG A 181 3.58 13.39 -21.69
N ASP A 182 3.39 13.29 -20.37
CA ASP A 182 4.48 13.44 -19.40
C ASP A 182 5.51 12.32 -19.56
N ALA A 183 5.06 11.08 -19.81
CA ALA A 183 5.94 9.95 -20.09
C ALA A 183 6.80 10.20 -21.34
N ALA A 184 6.22 10.69 -22.42
CA ALA A 184 6.94 11.00 -23.65
C ALA A 184 7.97 12.13 -23.45
N GLN A 185 7.64 13.14 -22.65
CA GLN A 185 8.57 14.22 -22.30
C GLN A 185 9.74 13.70 -21.44
N ALA A 186 9.45 12.90 -20.42
CA ALA A 186 10.48 12.31 -19.55
C ALA A 186 11.45 11.41 -20.34
N LEU A 187 10.94 10.58 -21.25
CA LEU A 187 11.76 9.73 -22.12
C LEU A 187 12.63 10.56 -23.08
N SER A 188 12.08 11.65 -23.63
CA SER A 188 12.83 12.55 -24.52
C SER A 188 13.94 13.30 -23.79
N ALA A 189 13.74 13.66 -22.51
CA ALA A 189 14.76 14.29 -21.68
C ALA A 189 15.90 13.32 -21.36
N ALA A 190 15.56 12.09 -20.91
CA ALA A 190 16.53 11.05 -20.60
C ALA A 190 17.37 10.60 -21.83
N GLY A 191 16.79 10.67 -23.03
CA GLY A 191 17.49 10.38 -24.28
C GLY A 191 18.54 11.45 -24.63
N ARG A 192 18.31 12.70 -24.30
CA ARG A 192 19.26 13.83 -24.55
C ARG A 192 20.47 13.78 -23.62
N GLU A 193 20.26 13.49 -22.35
CA GLU A 193 21.37 13.37 -21.39
C GLU A 193 22.34 12.24 -21.72
N ARG A 194 21.85 11.14 -22.33
CA ARG A 194 22.70 10.02 -22.79
C ARG A 194 23.55 10.36 -24.00
N THR A 195 23.09 11.25 -24.87
CA THR A 195 23.85 11.65 -26.08
C THR A 195 24.90 12.73 -25.78
N GLU A 196 24.71 13.56 -24.78
CA GLU A 196 25.66 14.57 -24.34
C GLU A 196 26.79 14.02 -23.45
N GLY A 197 26.57 12.89 -22.76
CA GLY A 197 27.55 12.24 -21.88
C GLY A 197 28.56 11.32 -22.59
N THR A 198 28.44 11.11 -23.91
CA THR A 198 29.35 10.24 -24.70
C THR A 198 30.34 11.01 -25.56
N GLY A 199 30.47 12.33 -25.35
CA GLY A 199 31.29 13.26 -26.16
C GLY A 199 32.50 13.83 -25.44
N THR A 200 33.23 13.03 -24.62
CA THR A 200 34.57 13.41 -24.11
C THR A 200 35.51 12.22 -24.16
#